data_7066fda30ef94b466b49ff14bce0f85d
#
_entry.id   7066fda30ef94b466b49ff14bce0f85d
#
_cell.length_a   1.000
_cell.length_b   1.000
_cell.length_c   1.000
_cell.angle_alpha   90.00
_cell.angle_beta   90.00
_cell.angle_gamma   90.00
#
_symmetry.space_group_name_H-M   'P 1'
#
loop_
_entity.id
_entity.type
_entity.pdbx_description
1 polymer ?
#
loop_
_entity_poly.entity_id
_entity_poly.type
_entity_poly.pdbx_seq_one_letter_code
_entity_poly.pdbx_strand_id
1 'polypeptide(L)'
;MAKVERFEELIASQKARGLVRAIYEATRNGDFAKDYGLSGQIQRAAVSIMSNIAEGFERSSRGEFHQFLCIAKVSRAEVRSQLYVALDTGYLDKESFDPLIQQAEEVGSIVGGLRSSVYRQK
;
A
#
# COMPACT_ATOMS: atom_id res chain seq x y z
N MET A 1 2.95 24.00 15.15
CA MET A 1 2.72 22.91 14.20
C MET A 1 1.80 21.87 14.83
N ALA A 2 0.78 21.49 14.10
CA ALA A 2 -0.17 20.51 14.64
C ALA A 2 0.46 19.12 14.72
N LYS A 3 0.26 18.48 15.84
CA LYS A 3 0.71 17.11 16.05
C LYS A 3 -0.32 16.15 15.47
N VAL A 4 0.15 15.09 14.79
CA VAL A 4 -0.73 14.06 14.29
C VAL A 4 -1.19 13.20 15.48
N GLU A 5 -2.49 13.11 15.66
CA GLU A 5 -3.09 12.38 16.79
C GLU A 5 -3.76 11.08 16.36
N ARG A 6 -4.14 10.97 15.09
CA ARG A 6 -4.86 9.81 14.57
C ARG A 6 -4.19 9.34 13.29
N PHE A 7 -4.14 8.00 13.08
CA PHE A 7 -3.48 7.47 11.88
C PHE A 7 -4.15 7.96 10.60
N GLU A 8 -5.45 8.28 10.63
CA GLU A 8 -6.16 8.78 9.46
C GLU A 8 -5.62 10.12 8.96
N GLU A 9 -4.93 10.86 9.83
CA GLU A 9 -4.32 12.14 9.48
C GLU A 9 -2.99 11.99 8.74
N LEU A 10 -2.38 10.81 8.82
CA LEU A 10 -1.12 10.57 8.12
C LEU A 10 -1.33 10.56 6.62
N ILE A 11 -0.47 11.27 5.89
CA ILE A 11 -0.49 11.26 4.43
C ILE A 11 -0.30 9.82 3.92
N ALA A 12 0.61 9.06 4.55
CA ALA A 12 0.86 7.67 4.19
C ALA A 12 -0.42 6.83 4.27
N SER A 13 -1.22 7.04 5.32
CA SER A 13 -2.47 6.32 5.52
C SER A 13 -3.49 6.70 4.44
N GLN A 14 -3.60 7.98 4.13
CA GLN A 14 -4.54 8.47 3.11
C GLN A 14 -4.18 7.93 1.74
N LYS A 15 -2.91 7.93 1.39
CA LYS A 15 -2.44 7.43 0.09
C LYS A 15 -2.60 5.91 -0.01
N ALA A 16 -2.32 5.19 1.07
CA ALA A 16 -2.53 3.74 1.10
C ALA A 16 -4.01 3.39 0.93
N ARG A 17 -4.89 4.16 1.57
CA ARG A 17 -6.34 3.97 1.43
C ARG A 17 -6.78 4.19 -0.02
N GLY A 18 -6.23 5.19 -0.69
CA GLY A 18 -6.50 5.43 -2.10
C GLY A 18 -6.06 4.27 -2.99
N LEU A 19 -4.89 3.71 -2.70
CA LEU A 19 -4.39 2.55 -3.44
C LEU A 19 -5.29 1.33 -3.22
N VAL A 20 -5.73 1.08 -1.99
CA VAL A 20 -6.65 -0.02 -1.69
C VAL A 20 -7.91 0.10 -2.54
N ARG A 21 -8.48 1.31 -2.58
CA ARG A 21 -9.69 1.56 -3.39
C ARG A 21 -9.43 1.26 -4.86
N ALA A 22 -8.32 1.74 -5.40
CA ALA A 22 -7.99 1.56 -6.81
C ALA A 22 -7.77 0.07 -7.14
N ILE A 23 -7.11 -0.67 -6.24
CA ILE A 23 -6.90 -2.11 -6.43
C ILE A 23 -8.24 -2.86 -6.42
N TYR A 24 -9.14 -2.53 -5.50
CA TYR A 24 -10.44 -3.19 -5.46
C TYR A 24 -11.26 -2.89 -6.72
N GLU A 25 -11.20 -1.66 -7.22
CA GLU A 25 -11.88 -1.32 -8.47
C GLU A 25 -11.31 -2.10 -9.66
N ALA A 26 -9.99 -2.23 -9.74
CA ALA A 26 -9.34 -2.94 -10.84
C ALA A 26 -9.62 -4.44 -10.80
N THR A 27 -9.74 -5.02 -9.60
CA THR A 27 -9.92 -6.46 -9.42
C THR A 27 -11.39 -6.89 -9.40
N ARG A 28 -12.30 -5.96 -9.57
CA ARG A 28 -13.75 -6.23 -9.48
C ARG A 28 -14.35 -6.69 -10.80
N ASN A 29 -13.69 -6.44 -11.90
CA ASN A 29 -14.25 -6.60 -13.25
C ASN A 29 -13.43 -7.54 -14.10
N GLY A 30 -14.09 -8.12 -15.10
CA GLY A 30 -13.44 -8.89 -16.16
C GLY A 30 -12.76 -10.14 -15.67
N ASP A 31 -11.77 -10.55 -16.41
CA ASP A 31 -11.03 -11.79 -16.12
C ASP A 31 -10.20 -11.69 -14.83
N PHE A 32 -9.79 -10.49 -14.47
CA PHE A 32 -9.06 -10.28 -13.22
C PHE A 32 -9.90 -10.72 -12.03
N ALA A 33 -11.20 -10.36 -12.05
CA ALA A 33 -12.11 -10.74 -10.97
C ALA A 33 -12.28 -12.23 -10.84
N LYS A 34 -12.13 -12.97 -11.95
CA LYS A 34 -12.30 -14.43 -11.99
C LYS A 34 -11.06 -15.17 -11.50
N ASP A 35 -9.90 -14.55 -11.53
CA ASP A 35 -8.68 -15.14 -10.99
C ASP A 35 -8.64 -14.86 -9.49
N TYR A 36 -9.33 -15.70 -8.74
CA TYR A 36 -9.49 -15.48 -7.29
C TYR A 36 -8.16 -15.51 -6.55
N GLY A 37 -7.20 -16.29 -7.04
CA GLY A 37 -5.88 -16.37 -6.43
C GLY A 37 -5.16 -15.04 -6.51
N LEU A 38 -5.03 -14.49 -7.71
CA LEU A 38 -4.30 -13.24 -7.91
C LEU A 38 -5.07 -12.05 -7.36
N SER A 39 -6.38 -11.96 -7.65
CA SER A 39 -7.18 -10.83 -7.17
C SER A 39 -7.19 -10.79 -5.64
N GLY A 40 -7.32 -11.95 -5.00
CA GLY A 40 -7.31 -12.02 -3.54
C GLY A 40 -5.95 -11.64 -2.95
N GLN A 41 -4.86 -12.09 -3.57
CA GLN A 41 -3.51 -11.76 -3.10
C GLN A 41 -3.22 -10.26 -3.17
N ILE A 42 -3.55 -9.63 -4.29
CA ILE A 42 -3.24 -8.20 -4.45
C ILE A 42 -4.12 -7.35 -3.54
N GLN A 43 -5.38 -7.76 -3.35
CA GLN A 43 -6.26 -7.07 -2.40
C GLN A 43 -5.70 -7.15 -0.98
N ARG A 44 -5.28 -8.34 -0.56
CA ARG A 44 -4.71 -8.52 0.79
C ARG A 44 -3.41 -7.76 0.96
N ALA A 45 -2.55 -7.73 -0.06
CA ALA A 45 -1.31 -6.98 0.00
C ALA A 45 -1.56 -5.48 0.13
N ALA A 46 -2.51 -4.96 -0.64
CA ALA A 46 -2.87 -3.53 -0.56
C ALA A 46 -3.44 -3.19 0.82
N VAL A 47 -4.36 -4.01 1.34
CA VAL A 47 -4.92 -3.80 2.69
C VAL A 47 -3.82 -3.89 3.74
N SER A 48 -2.85 -4.79 3.57
CA SER A 48 -1.74 -4.94 4.51
C SER A 48 -0.90 -3.66 4.63
N ILE A 49 -0.69 -2.93 3.53
CA ILE A 49 0.00 -1.64 3.59
C ILE A 49 -0.72 -0.72 4.59
N MET A 50 -2.00 -0.55 4.38
CA MET A 50 -2.84 0.34 5.16
C MET A 50 -2.92 -0.09 6.62
N SER A 51 -3.14 -1.38 6.85
CA SER A 51 -3.29 -1.94 8.19
C SER A 51 -2.01 -1.81 9.01
N ASN A 52 -0.85 -2.01 8.38
CA ASN A 52 0.41 -1.91 9.10
C ASN A 52 0.76 -0.46 9.45
N ILE A 53 0.40 0.50 8.60
CA ILE A 53 0.56 1.92 8.96
C ILE A 53 -0.28 2.24 10.21
N ALA A 54 -1.54 1.82 10.20
CA ALA A 54 -2.46 2.09 11.30
C ALA A 54 -1.99 1.42 12.60
N GLU A 55 -1.64 0.13 12.50
CA GLU A 55 -1.22 -0.63 13.67
C GLU A 55 0.08 -0.08 14.25
N GLY A 56 1.03 0.27 13.38
CA GLY A 56 2.29 0.84 13.84
C GLY A 56 2.12 2.18 14.52
N PHE A 57 1.22 3.01 14.00
CA PHE A 57 0.94 4.32 14.58
C PHE A 57 0.35 4.20 16.00
N GLU A 58 -0.48 3.15 16.22
CA GLU A 58 -1.12 2.93 17.51
C GLU A 58 -0.19 2.32 18.56
N ARG A 59 1.00 1.88 18.15
CA ARG A 59 1.99 1.35 19.11
C ARG A 59 2.63 2.49 19.88
N SER A 60 3.09 2.18 21.08
CA SER A 60 3.63 3.19 21.99
C SER A 60 5.07 3.56 21.71
N SER A 61 5.81 2.79 20.91
CA SER A 61 7.23 3.05 20.69
C SER A 61 7.53 3.33 19.22
N ARG A 62 8.54 4.17 19.01
CA ARG A 62 9.04 4.47 17.65
C ARG A 62 9.64 3.25 16.99
N GLY A 63 10.29 2.38 17.77
CA GLY A 63 10.87 1.16 17.23
C GLY A 63 9.81 0.25 16.63
N GLU A 64 8.69 0.11 17.31
CA GLU A 64 7.58 -0.68 16.81
C GLU A 64 6.95 -0.04 15.57
N PHE A 65 6.76 1.28 15.60
CA PHE A 65 6.22 2.00 14.44
C PHE A 65 7.13 1.78 13.24
N HIS A 66 8.44 1.91 13.43
CA HIS A 66 9.41 1.68 12.37
C HIS A 66 9.27 0.26 11.78
N GLN A 67 9.13 -0.75 12.64
CA GLN A 67 8.98 -2.13 12.20
C GLN A 67 7.71 -2.32 11.36
N PHE A 68 6.58 -1.77 11.81
CA PHE A 68 5.33 -1.88 11.05
C PHE A 68 5.42 -1.16 9.70
N LEU A 69 6.14 -0.04 9.65
CA LEU A 69 6.35 0.67 8.38
C LEU A 69 7.23 -0.14 7.43
N CYS A 70 8.18 -0.91 7.96
CA CYS A 70 8.97 -1.83 7.13
C CYS A 70 8.07 -2.91 6.50
N ILE A 71 7.13 -3.45 7.29
CA ILE A 71 6.18 -4.44 6.76
C ILE A 71 5.28 -3.82 5.69
N ALA A 72 4.80 -2.60 5.94
CA ALA A 72 4.00 -1.88 4.95
C ALA A 72 4.75 -1.71 3.63
N LYS A 73 6.04 -1.41 3.71
CA LYS A 73 6.87 -1.24 2.51
C LYS A 73 7.03 -2.55 1.75
N VAL A 74 7.20 -3.67 2.45
CA VAL A 74 7.27 -4.98 1.83
C VAL A 74 5.93 -5.32 1.15
N SER A 75 4.82 -5.04 1.80
CA SER A 75 3.50 -5.28 1.22
C SER A 75 3.30 -4.46 -0.05
N ARG A 76 3.81 -3.24 -0.10
CA ARG A 76 3.75 -2.42 -1.31
C ARG A 76 4.55 -3.06 -2.45
N ALA A 77 5.70 -3.64 -2.14
CA ALA A 77 6.49 -4.35 -3.15
C ALA A 77 5.71 -5.54 -3.71
N GLU A 78 4.94 -6.24 -2.88
CA GLU A 78 4.07 -7.31 -3.34
C GLU A 78 3.00 -6.80 -4.31
N VAL A 79 2.38 -5.65 -3.99
CA VAL A 79 1.39 -5.05 -4.89
C VAL A 79 2.03 -4.75 -6.25
N ARG A 80 3.23 -4.18 -6.27
CA ARG A 80 3.93 -3.90 -7.52
C ARG A 80 4.18 -5.16 -8.33
N SER A 81 4.68 -6.20 -7.67
CA SER A 81 4.97 -7.47 -8.32
C SER A 81 3.70 -8.06 -8.93
N GLN A 82 2.61 -8.04 -8.18
CA GLN A 82 1.34 -8.61 -8.63
C GLN A 82 0.70 -7.79 -9.74
N LEU A 83 0.93 -6.47 -9.77
CA LEU A 83 0.49 -5.62 -10.88
C LEU A 83 1.18 -6.02 -12.19
N TYR A 84 2.47 -6.35 -12.13
CA TYR A 84 3.17 -6.84 -13.31
C TYR A 84 2.60 -8.17 -13.79
N VAL A 85 2.25 -9.05 -12.87
CA VAL A 85 1.61 -10.32 -13.25
C VAL A 85 0.28 -10.02 -13.96
N ALA A 86 -0.51 -9.09 -13.45
CA ALA A 86 -1.78 -8.72 -14.07
C ALA A 86 -1.59 -8.12 -15.46
N LEU A 87 -0.54 -7.33 -15.65
CA LEU A 87 -0.20 -6.78 -16.96
C LEU A 87 0.19 -7.88 -17.94
N ASP A 88 1.08 -8.77 -17.50
CA ASP A 88 1.63 -9.82 -18.37
C ASP A 88 0.59 -10.86 -18.76
N THR A 89 -0.38 -11.11 -17.89
CA THR A 89 -1.46 -12.05 -18.17
C THR A 89 -2.63 -11.44 -18.94
N GLY A 90 -2.57 -10.12 -19.15
CA GLY A 90 -3.60 -9.41 -19.92
C GLY A 90 -4.82 -9.01 -19.12
N TYR A 91 -4.79 -9.13 -17.79
CA TYR A 91 -5.90 -8.65 -16.95
C TYR A 91 -5.96 -7.13 -16.91
N LEU A 92 -4.82 -6.47 -17.05
CA LEU A 92 -4.73 -5.02 -17.16
C LEU A 92 -4.01 -4.68 -18.46
N ASP A 93 -4.56 -3.73 -19.20
CA ASP A 93 -3.79 -3.13 -20.29
C ASP A 93 -2.85 -2.07 -19.70
N LYS A 94 -1.96 -1.56 -20.54
CA LYS A 94 -0.98 -0.58 -20.08
C LYS A 94 -1.63 0.69 -19.56
N GLU A 95 -2.73 1.10 -20.16
CA GLU A 95 -3.46 2.30 -19.77
C GLU A 95 -4.03 2.18 -18.36
N SER A 96 -4.51 0.99 -18.01
CA SER A 96 -5.02 0.71 -16.64
C SER A 96 -3.88 0.45 -15.66
N PHE A 97 -2.82 -0.20 -16.13
CA PHE A 97 -1.66 -0.55 -15.30
C PHE A 97 -0.89 0.69 -14.83
N ASP A 98 -0.62 1.64 -15.74
CA ASP A 98 0.27 2.77 -15.44
C ASP A 98 -0.19 3.59 -14.23
N PRO A 99 -1.46 3.97 -14.10
CA PRO A 99 -1.87 4.72 -12.91
C PRO A 99 -1.73 3.92 -11.61
N LEU A 100 -1.98 2.60 -11.66
CA LEU A 100 -1.89 1.76 -10.47
C LEU A 100 -0.45 1.61 -10.01
N ILE A 101 0.48 1.37 -10.94
CA ILE A 101 1.89 1.23 -10.57
C ILE A 101 2.45 2.53 -10.02
N GLN A 102 2.01 3.68 -10.57
CA GLN A 102 2.42 4.99 -10.08
C GLN A 102 1.91 5.23 -8.66
N GLN A 103 0.66 4.85 -8.38
CA GLN A 103 0.12 4.97 -7.03
C GLN A 103 0.89 4.09 -6.05
N ALA A 104 1.22 2.87 -6.44
CA ALA A 104 1.99 1.96 -5.58
C ALA A 104 3.37 2.55 -5.30
N GLU A 105 4.01 3.16 -6.29
CA GLU A 105 5.31 3.80 -6.12
C GLU A 105 5.23 5.01 -5.22
N GLU A 106 4.19 5.83 -5.37
CA GLU A 106 3.99 6.99 -4.51
C GLU A 106 3.81 6.58 -3.06
N VAL A 107 2.99 5.57 -2.81
CA VAL A 107 2.79 5.04 -1.46
C VAL A 107 4.12 4.57 -0.88
N GLY A 108 4.91 3.84 -1.68
CA GLY A 108 6.21 3.37 -1.24
C GLY A 108 7.17 4.48 -0.85
N SER A 109 7.19 5.57 -1.64
CA SER A 109 8.03 6.74 -1.34
C SER A 109 7.59 7.40 -0.04
N ILE A 110 6.29 7.58 0.15
CA ILE A 110 5.76 8.24 1.34
C ILE A 110 6.00 7.38 2.59
N VAL A 111 5.74 6.08 2.50
CA VAL A 111 5.97 5.15 3.61
C VAL A 111 7.47 5.12 3.94
N GLY A 112 8.33 5.09 2.92
CA GLY A 112 9.77 5.10 3.12
C GLY A 112 10.25 6.39 3.79
N GLY A 113 9.70 7.54 3.38
CA GLY A 113 10.02 8.82 4.00
C GLY A 113 9.57 8.87 5.45
N LEU A 114 8.36 8.39 5.74
CA LEU A 114 7.85 8.33 7.10
C LEU A 114 8.70 7.40 7.96
N ARG A 115 9.07 6.23 7.43
CA ARG A 115 9.92 5.28 8.14
C ARG A 115 11.26 5.89 8.51
N SER A 116 11.88 6.60 7.56
CA SER A 116 13.15 7.29 7.83
C SER A 116 13.00 8.36 8.88
N SER A 117 11.91 9.12 8.82
CA SER A 117 11.62 10.18 9.79
C SER A 117 11.45 9.60 11.20
N VAL A 118 10.70 8.51 11.32
CA VAL A 118 10.48 7.84 12.60
C VAL A 118 11.79 7.28 13.16
N TYR A 119 12.62 6.70 12.30
CA TYR A 119 13.91 6.14 12.70
C TYR A 119 14.85 7.20 13.27
N ARG A 120 14.86 8.39 12.66
CA ARG A 120 15.78 9.47 13.08
C ARG A 120 15.33 10.21 14.33
N GLN A 121 14.08 10.09 14.73
CA GLN A 121 13.60 10.73 15.96
C GLN A 121 14.22 10.04 17.17
N LYS A 122 14.79 10.84 18.05
CA LYS A 122 15.43 10.33 19.25
C LYS A 122 14.62 10.66 20.48
#